data_d62ed1cbe46f9a0bbe881a833c86813d
#
_entry.id   d62ed1cbe46f9a0bbe881a833c86813d
#
_cell.length_a   1.000
_cell.length_b   1.000
_cell.length_c   1.000
_cell.angle_alpha   90.00
_cell.angle_beta   90.00
_cell.angle_gamma   90.00
#
_symmetry.space_group_name_H-M   'P 1'
#
loop_
_entity.id
_entity.type
_entity.pdbx_description
1 polymer ?
#
loop_
_entity_poly.entity_id
_entity_poly.type
_entity_poly.pdbx_seq_one_letter_code
_entity_poly.pdbx_strand_id
1 'polypeptide(L)'
;MIDLTMNSIAPLLISSVTATAIAYFTTGFTPMFELTTIEAFTLGRIPWYLLLGVVCGFVSLYFTRGMNWLEQHFKHIENMWAKILIGGTVLGVLIYLFPPLYGEGYDVILQLFNDNPQAGIMHSPFARLGEGTWLIIVYFSLVLLLKIVASVATNGGGGVGGIFAPSLFMGALVGFLCAYLLKLAGISLPVVNFALVGMAGLMSGVMHAPLTGIFLIAELTGGYHLLMPLMIVAVVSYLTIMLFEPHSLYAMRLAQKGELLTHNKDRSVLTLLKMDNVLETDLRTVSPDMTLGQLVKVIADSKRNIFPVVDTNGELQGILLLDEVRNIMFQPRLYNRFTVAQLMNYPQMVIRHDMPMEKVMEIFEDTGAWNLPVVDEQNKYLGFVSKSKIFNSYRHVLVHFSEE
;
A
#
# COMPACT_ATOMS: atom_id res chain seq x y z
N MET A 1 -2.08 -7.14 -1.35
CA MET A 1 -2.58 -7.69 -2.62
C MET A 1 -3.20 -9.03 -2.31
N ILE A 2 -4.42 -9.25 -2.74
CA ILE A 2 -5.12 -10.53 -2.62
C ILE A 2 -4.45 -11.48 -3.60
N ASP A 3 -4.20 -12.72 -3.19
CA ASP A 3 -3.66 -13.74 -4.08
C ASP A 3 -4.63 -13.95 -5.26
N LEU A 4 -4.07 -14.08 -6.47
CA LEU A 4 -4.85 -14.43 -7.65
C LEU A 4 -5.38 -15.86 -7.49
N THR A 5 -6.66 -15.98 -7.19
CA THR A 5 -7.35 -17.27 -7.16
C THR A 5 -7.85 -17.64 -8.56
N MET A 6 -8.09 -18.93 -8.84
CA MET A 6 -8.68 -19.35 -10.11
C MET A 6 -10.02 -18.67 -10.40
N ASN A 7 -10.79 -18.37 -9.35
CA ASN A 7 -12.09 -17.68 -9.47
C ASN A 7 -11.94 -16.20 -9.88
N SER A 8 -10.84 -15.55 -9.52
CA SER A 8 -10.57 -14.15 -9.92
C SER A 8 -9.94 -14.02 -11.30
N ILE A 9 -9.26 -15.07 -11.80
CA ILE A 9 -8.63 -15.06 -13.13
C ILE A 9 -9.67 -15.00 -14.26
N ALA A 10 -10.76 -15.75 -14.16
CA ALA A 10 -11.76 -15.80 -15.22
C ALA A 10 -12.44 -14.43 -15.47
N PRO A 11 -12.95 -13.69 -14.46
CA PRO A 11 -13.47 -12.33 -14.65
C PRO A 11 -12.43 -11.35 -15.22
N LEU A 12 -11.16 -11.45 -14.77
CA LEU A 12 -10.07 -10.61 -15.29
C LEU A 12 -9.82 -10.86 -16.78
N LEU A 13 -9.78 -12.12 -17.22
CA LEU A 13 -9.62 -12.47 -18.62
C LEU A 13 -10.80 -12.00 -19.47
N ILE A 14 -12.04 -12.22 -19.00
CA ILE A 14 -13.25 -11.76 -19.70
C ILE A 14 -13.22 -10.24 -19.86
N SER A 15 -12.92 -9.50 -18.80
CA SER A 15 -12.82 -8.05 -18.82
C SER A 15 -11.75 -7.57 -19.80
N SER A 16 -10.54 -8.19 -19.78
CA SER A 16 -9.45 -7.85 -20.68
C SER A 16 -9.80 -8.11 -22.14
N VAL A 17 -10.35 -9.30 -22.46
CA VAL A 17 -10.77 -9.64 -23.83
C VAL A 17 -11.86 -8.71 -24.31
N THR A 18 -12.86 -8.39 -23.47
CA THR A 18 -13.93 -7.45 -23.82
C THR A 18 -13.40 -6.06 -24.10
N ALA A 19 -12.50 -5.55 -23.25
CA ALA A 19 -11.87 -4.25 -23.44
C ALA A 19 -11.06 -4.20 -24.75
N THR A 20 -10.27 -5.25 -25.04
CA THR A 20 -9.50 -5.37 -26.28
C THR A 20 -10.41 -5.42 -27.52
N ALA A 21 -11.52 -6.18 -27.46
CA ALA A 21 -12.48 -6.23 -28.55
C ALA A 21 -13.13 -4.85 -28.82
N ILE A 22 -13.53 -4.13 -27.78
CA ILE A 22 -14.09 -2.78 -27.92
C ILE A 22 -13.05 -1.81 -28.49
N ALA A 23 -11.81 -1.83 -27.99
CA ALA A 23 -10.73 -1.02 -28.51
C ALA A 23 -10.48 -1.31 -29.99
N TYR A 24 -10.46 -2.58 -30.40
CA TYR A 24 -10.34 -2.99 -31.80
C TYR A 24 -11.43 -2.39 -32.70
N PHE A 25 -12.69 -2.41 -32.24
CA PHE A 25 -13.81 -1.83 -33.01
C PHE A 25 -13.77 -0.31 -33.10
N THR A 26 -13.22 0.37 -32.08
CA THR A 26 -13.24 1.84 -32.00
C THR A 26 -12.01 2.50 -32.58
N THR A 27 -10.81 1.96 -32.33
CA THR A 27 -9.52 2.57 -32.71
C THR A 27 -8.71 1.77 -33.72
N GLY A 28 -9.14 0.53 -34.05
CA GLY A 28 -8.35 -0.40 -34.86
C GLY A 28 -7.23 -1.08 -34.08
N PHE A 29 -6.48 -1.97 -34.75
CA PHE A 29 -5.39 -2.75 -34.15
C PHE A 29 -4.03 -2.11 -34.46
N THR A 30 -3.88 -0.83 -34.10
CA THR A 30 -2.58 -0.14 -34.26
C THR A 30 -1.88 -0.08 -32.90
N PRO A 31 -0.59 -0.48 -32.81
CA PRO A 31 0.17 -0.30 -31.60
C PRO A 31 0.28 1.20 -31.28
N MET A 32 0.34 1.55 -29.99
CA MET A 32 0.44 2.95 -29.54
C MET A 32 1.75 3.61 -30.00
N PHE A 33 2.81 2.81 -30.12
CA PHE A 33 4.09 3.25 -30.63
C PHE A 33 4.41 2.50 -31.92
N GLU A 34 4.22 3.15 -33.06
CA GLU A 34 4.70 2.65 -34.36
C GLU A 34 6.20 2.93 -34.47
N LEU A 35 7.01 1.93 -34.16
CA LEU A 35 8.46 2.06 -34.08
C LEU A 35 9.12 1.41 -35.29
N THR A 36 9.75 2.24 -36.13
CA THR A 36 10.49 1.79 -37.32
C THR A 36 11.96 1.40 -37.02
N THR A 37 12.48 1.73 -35.83
CA THR A 37 13.92 1.71 -35.53
C THR A 37 14.29 0.86 -34.29
N ILE A 38 13.56 -0.23 -34.02
CA ILE A 38 13.95 -1.16 -32.96
C ILE A 38 15.17 -1.99 -33.44
N GLU A 39 16.29 -1.86 -32.73
CA GLU A 39 17.45 -2.70 -32.99
C GLU A 39 17.34 -4.06 -32.29
N ALA A 40 17.85 -5.11 -32.98
CA ALA A 40 17.88 -6.45 -32.39
C ALA A 40 18.76 -6.49 -31.10
N PHE A 41 18.39 -7.38 -30.19
CA PHE A 41 19.17 -7.63 -28.97
C PHE A 41 20.53 -8.22 -29.29
N THR A 42 21.58 -7.70 -28.64
CA THR A 42 22.95 -8.22 -28.73
C THR A 42 23.52 -8.49 -27.35
N LEU A 43 24.21 -9.60 -27.16
CA LEU A 43 24.79 -10.01 -25.87
C LEU A 43 25.79 -8.97 -25.31
N GLY A 44 26.51 -8.28 -26.17
CA GLY A 44 27.47 -7.24 -25.75
C GLY A 44 26.83 -6.04 -25.06
N ARG A 45 25.51 -5.88 -25.16
CA ARG A 45 24.76 -4.78 -24.52
C ARG A 45 24.23 -5.14 -23.13
N ILE A 46 24.36 -6.39 -22.69
CA ILE A 46 23.86 -6.83 -21.36
C ILE A 46 24.39 -5.96 -20.20
N PRO A 47 25.67 -5.60 -20.09
CA PRO A 47 26.17 -4.78 -19.01
C PRO A 47 25.46 -3.43 -18.91
N TRP A 48 25.10 -2.84 -20.05
CA TRP A 48 24.40 -1.55 -20.10
C TRP A 48 22.91 -1.66 -19.71
N TYR A 49 22.27 -2.80 -20.03
CA TYR A 49 20.92 -3.07 -19.52
C TYR A 49 20.91 -3.32 -18.01
N LEU A 50 21.92 -4.01 -17.47
CA LEU A 50 22.09 -4.16 -16.02
C LEU A 50 22.28 -2.80 -15.35
N LEU A 51 23.14 -1.94 -15.91
CA LEU A 51 23.34 -0.58 -15.43
C LEU A 51 22.02 0.22 -15.45
N LEU A 52 21.28 0.16 -16.55
CA LEU A 52 19.98 0.81 -16.68
C LEU A 52 18.98 0.30 -15.63
N GLY A 53 18.95 -1.00 -15.37
CA GLY A 53 18.11 -1.60 -14.33
C GLY A 53 18.40 -1.05 -12.94
N VAL A 54 19.67 -0.95 -12.57
CA VAL A 54 20.10 -0.36 -11.30
C VAL A 54 19.70 1.12 -11.21
N VAL A 55 19.95 1.90 -12.27
CA VAL A 55 19.54 3.32 -12.33
C VAL A 55 18.03 3.46 -12.21
N CYS A 56 17.25 2.66 -12.92
CA CYS A 56 15.78 2.63 -12.80
C CYS A 56 15.35 2.30 -11.36
N GLY A 57 16.01 1.36 -10.68
CA GLY A 57 15.74 1.03 -9.29
C GLY A 57 15.95 2.22 -8.33
N PHE A 58 17.04 2.96 -8.48
CA PHE A 58 17.28 4.18 -7.69
C PHE A 58 16.31 5.32 -8.02
N VAL A 59 15.96 5.50 -9.30
CA VAL A 59 14.94 6.51 -9.69
C VAL A 59 13.55 6.09 -9.19
N SER A 60 13.23 4.80 -9.15
CA SER A 60 12.01 4.27 -8.52
C SER A 60 11.97 4.59 -7.03
N LEU A 61 13.10 4.44 -6.33
CA LEU A 61 13.23 4.83 -4.92
C LEU A 61 12.99 6.32 -4.71
N TYR A 62 13.63 7.15 -5.55
CA TYR A 62 13.42 8.60 -5.55
C TYR A 62 11.94 8.94 -5.79
N PHE A 63 11.30 8.32 -6.78
CA PHE A 63 9.89 8.52 -7.08
C PHE A 63 9.00 8.14 -5.88
N THR A 64 9.19 6.96 -5.32
CA THR A 64 8.36 6.43 -4.22
C THR A 64 8.47 7.28 -2.97
N ARG A 65 9.72 7.61 -2.55
CA ARG A 65 9.94 8.45 -1.37
C ARG A 65 9.50 9.89 -1.59
N GLY A 66 9.81 10.45 -2.76
CA GLY A 66 9.42 11.81 -3.12
C GLY A 66 7.91 11.99 -3.17
N MET A 67 7.17 11.05 -3.77
CA MET A 67 5.70 11.06 -3.78
C MET A 67 5.13 11.03 -2.38
N ASN A 68 5.56 10.07 -1.54
CA ASN A 68 5.07 9.94 -0.16
C ASN A 68 5.37 11.19 0.67
N TRP A 69 6.59 11.73 0.57
CA TRP A 69 7.00 12.91 1.32
C TRP A 69 6.19 14.16 0.93
N LEU A 70 6.05 14.42 -0.37
CA LEU A 70 5.28 15.57 -0.85
C LEU A 70 3.78 15.43 -0.56
N GLU A 71 3.18 14.23 -0.73
CA GLU A 71 1.77 13.99 -0.41
C GLU A 71 1.46 14.23 1.07
N GLN A 72 2.38 13.87 1.98
CA GLN A 72 2.22 14.15 3.41
C GLN A 72 2.13 15.66 3.67
N HIS A 73 2.94 16.47 2.99
CA HIS A 73 2.88 17.94 3.14
C HIS A 73 1.55 18.52 2.65
N PHE A 74 1.02 18.02 1.52
CA PHE A 74 -0.29 18.43 1.05
C PHE A 74 -1.43 18.03 1.98
N LYS A 75 -1.32 16.92 2.70
CA LYS A 75 -2.33 16.48 3.69
C LYS A 75 -2.48 17.45 4.86
N HIS A 76 -1.43 18.13 5.29
CA HIS A 76 -1.45 19.10 6.38
C HIS A 76 -2.20 20.40 6.05
N ILE A 77 -2.48 20.66 4.77
CA ILE A 77 -3.26 21.84 4.37
C ILE A 77 -4.75 21.47 4.55
N GLU A 78 -5.43 22.05 5.52
CA GLU A 78 -6.84 21.71 5.80
C GLU A 78 -7.80 22.36 4.79
N ASN A 79 -7.50 23.58 4.34
CA ASN A 79 -8.37 24.33 3.44
C ASN A 79 -8.30 23.79 2.00
N MET A 80 -9.43 23.30 1.49
CA MET A 80 -9.56 22.76 0.14
C MET A 80 -9.21 23.79 -0.96
N TRP A 81 -9.66 25.03 -0.81
CA TRP A 81 -9.37 26.09 -1.78
C TRP A 81 -7.88 26.45 -1.82
N ALA A 82 -7.21 26.42 -0.67
CA ALA A 82 -5.77 26.60 -0.60
C ALA A 82 -5.02 25.48 -1.31
N LYS A 83 -5.45 24.21 -1.16
CA LYS A 83 -4.89 23.06 -1.89
C LYS A 83 -4.98 23.26 -3.40
N ILE A 84 -6.17 23.63 -3.89
CA ILE A 84 -6.42 23.84 -5.33
C ILE A 84 -5.55 24.99 -5.85
N LEU A 85 -5.51 26.11 -5.13
CA LEU A 85 -4.74 27.28 -5.55
C LEU A 85 -3.24 26.99 -5.58
N ILE A 86 -2.69 26.39 -4.53
CA ILE A 86 -1.26 26.04 -4.43
C ILE A 86 -0.92 24.99 -5.50
N GLY A 87 -1.68 23.89 -5.57
CA GLY A 87 -1.45 22.83 -6.56
C GLY A 87 -1.55 23.33 -7.99
N GLY A 88 -2.59 24.09 -8.30
CA GLY A 88 -2.81 24.68 -9.63
C GLY A 88 -1.73 25.69 -10.02
N THR A 89 -1.30 26.56 -9.10
CA THR A 89 -0.23 27.54 -9.36
C THR A 89 1.10 26.84 -9.59
N VAL A 90 1.48 25.91 -8.72
CA VAL A 90 2.72 25.13 -8.87
C VAL A 90 2.72 24.39 -10.20
N LEU A 91 1.62 23.67 -10.52
CA LEU A 91 1.49 22.94 -11.77
C LEU A 91 1.55 23.87 -12.98
N GLY A 92 0.84 25.01 -12.96
CA GLY A 92 0.85 26.00 -14.04
C GLY A 92 2.24 26.56 -14.32
N VAL A 93 2.99 26.93 -13.27
CA VAL A 93 4.39 27.39 -13.40
C VAL A 93 5.29 26.28 -13.97
N LEU A 94 5.15 25.05 -13.47
CA LEU A 94 5.93 23.93 -13.94
C LEU A 94 5.65 23.62 -15.42
N ILE A 95 4.40 23.61 -15.86
CA ILE A 95 4.03 23.37 -17.26
C ILE A 95 4.52 24.51 -18.15
N TYR A 96 4.45 25.76 -17.69
CA TYR A 96 4.97 26.91 -18.46
C TYR A 96 6.48 26.80 -18.68
N LEU A 97 7.24 26.43 -17.64
CA LEU A 97 8.69 26.27 -17.75
C LEU A 97 9.08 24.95 -18.46
N PHE A 98 8.38 23.87 -18.18
CA PHE A 98 8.66 22.54 -18.69
C PHE A 98 7.39 21.91 -19.30
N PRO A 99 7.02 22.26 -20.54
CA PRO A 99 5.83 21.70 -21.22
C PRO A 99 5.71 20.18 -21.21
N PRO A 100 6.80 19.38 -21.24
CA PRO A 100 6.74 17.93 -21.11
C PRO A 100 6.11 17.40 -19.80
N LEU A 101 5.93 18.25 -18.79
CA LEU A 101 5.26 17.87 -17.55
C LEU A 101 3.72 17.85 -17.69
N TYR A 102 3.18 18.42 -18.77
CA TYR A 102 1.76 18.42 -19.06
C TYR A 102 1.29 17.01 -19.45
N GLY A 103 0.17 16.59 -18.89
CA GLY A 103 -0.47 15.32 -19.20
C GLY A 103 0.41 14.09 -18.92
N GLU A 104 0.27 13.08 -19.75
CA GLU A 104 1.00 11.81 -19.63
C GLU A 104 2.40 11.88 -20.23
N GLY A 105 2.64 12.80 -21.17
CA GLY A 105 3.95 13.04 -21.80
C GLY A 105 4.26 12.12 -22.98
N TYR A 106 3.30 11.34 -23.49
CA TYR A 106 3.53 10.42 -24.61
C TYR A 106 4.00 11.11 -25.88
N ASP A 107 3.52 12.35 -26.16
CA ASP A 107 3.97 13.12 -27.31
C ASP A 107 5.49 13.38 -27.27
N VAL A 108 6.00 13.67 -26.07
CA VAL A 108 7.45 13.87 -25.87
C VAL A 108 8.22 12.56 -26.06
N ILE A 109 7.68 11.45 -25.57
CA ILE A 109 8.28 10.12 -25.77
C ILE A 109 8.39 9.80 -27.25
N LEU A 110 7.34 10.07 -28.04
CA LEU A 110 7.34 9.88 -29.50
C LEU A 110 8.39 10.78 -30.18
N GLN A 111 8.57 12.01 -29.73
CA GLN A 111 9.61 12.91 -30.24
C GLN A 111 11.02 12.37 -29.93
N LEU A 112 11.23 11.79 -28.74
CA LEU A 112 12.49 11.16 -28.38
C LEU A 112 12.77 9.90 -29.23
N PHE A 113 11.74 9.14 -29.59
CA PHE A 113 11.86 7.98 -30.46
C PHE A 113 12.22 8.35 -31.91
N ASN A 114 11.79 9.51 -32.38
CA ASN A 114 12.11 10.04 -33.70
C ASN A 114 13.45 10.79 -33.76
N ASP A 115 14.33 10.59 -32.76
CA ASP A 115 15.66 11.23 -32.65
C ASP A 115 15.59 12.77 -32.68
N ASN A 116 14.47 13.33 -32.22
CA ASN A 116 14.24 14.77 -32.17
C ASN A 116 14.00 15.28 -30.74
N PRO A 117 15.01 15.18 -29.85
CA PRO A 117 14.86 15.64 -28.46
C PRO A 117 14.66 17.15 -28.33
N GLN A 118 15.06 17.90 -29.34
CA GLN A 118 14.91 19.36 -29.35
C GLN A 118 13.45 19.81 -29.45
N ALA A 119 12.60 19.03 -30.13
CA ALA A 119 11.16 19.32 -30.23
C ALA A 119 10.50 19.42 -28.85
N GLY A 120 10.93 18.60 -27.86
CA GLY A 120 10.46 18.67 -26.49
C GLY A 120 10.85 19.95 -25.74
N ILE A 121 11.85 20.69 -26.22
CA ILE A 121 12.32 21.94 -25.63
C ILE A 121 11.71 23.17 -26.36
N MET A 122 11.31 23.03 -27.62
CA MET A 122 10.91 24.13 -28.50
C MET A 122 9.79 25.03 -27.93
N HIS A 123 8.86 24.46 -27.18
CA HIS A 123 7.75 25.20 -26.57
C HIS A 123 8.05 25.71 -25.16
N SER A 124 9.30 25.58 -24.69
CA SER A 124 9.72 26.07 -23.39
C SER A 124 10.45 27.42 -23.51
N PRO A 125 10.49 28.24 -22.44
CA PRO A 125 11.33 29.42 -22.40
C PRO A 125 12.83 29.14 -22.63
N PHE A 126 13.27 27.92 -22.40
CA PHE A 126 14.65 27.45 -22.56
C PHE A 126 15.06 27.24 -24.02
N ALA A 127 14.11 27.21 -24.96
CA ALA A 127 14.40 27.10 -26.40
C ALA A 127 15.34 28.26 -26.92
N ARG A 128 15.33 29.39 -26.20
CA ARG A 128 16.18 30.56 -26.53
C ARG A 128 17.65 30.36 -26.13
N LEU A 129 17.99 29.38 -25.33
CA LEU A 129 19.37 29.14 -24.84
C LEU A 129 20.26 28.40 -25.85
N GLY A 130 19.72 27.98 -27.01
CA GLY A 130 20.45 27.34 -28.09
C GLY A 130 20.23 25.84 -28.18
N GLU A 131 20.97 25.17 -29.09
CA GLU A 131 20.79 23.76 -29.45
C GLU A 131 21.92 22.86 -28.91
N GLY A 132 22.38 23.11 -27.70
CA GLY A 132 23.50 22.36 -27.12
C GLY A 132 23.10 20.99 -26.53
N THR A 133 23.94 19.96 -26.73
CA THR A 133 23.75 18.62 -26.13
C THR A 133 23.58 18.68 -24.60
N TRP A 134 24.33 19.53 -23.94
CA TRP A 134 24.22 19.75 -22.50
C TRP A 134 22.87 20.34 -22.07
N LEU A 135 22.29 21.19 -22.90
CA LEU A 135 20.96 21.76 -22.66
C LEU A 135 19.90 20.65 -22.63
N ILE A 136 19.97 19.72 -23.59
CA ILE A 136 19.05 18.55 -23.65
C ILE A 136 19.17 17.72 -22.37
N ILE A 137 20.39 17.39 -21.95
CA ILE A 137 20.62 16.55 -20.76
C ILE A 137 20.08 17.25 -19.51
N VAL A 138 20.44 18.51 -19.29
CA VAL A 138 20.02 19.27 -18.10
C VAL A 138 18.51 19.46 -18.10
N TYR A 139 17.92 19.80 -19.24
CA TYR A 139 16.48 20.00 -19.38
C TYR A 139 15.68 18.74 -19.05
N PHE A 140 15.99 17.62 -19.68
CA PHE A 140 15.26 16.37 -19.40
C PHE A 140 15.57 15.79 -18.02
N SER A 141 16.74 16.05 -17.45
CA SER A 141 17.03 15.72 -16.06
C SER A 141 16.18 16.53 -15.09
N LEU A 142 15.95 17.82 -15.36
CA LEU A 142 15.04 18.66 -14.57
C LEU A 142 13.58 18.21 -14.73
N VAL A 143 13.16 17.89 -15.97
CA VAL A 143 11.82 17.32 -16.22
C VAL A 143 11.63 16.02 -15.41
N LEU A 144 12.61 15.13 -15.41
CA LEU A 144 12.59 13.89 -14.63
C LEU A 144 12.41 14.17 -13.13
N LEU A 145 13.19 15.08 -12.57
CA LEU A 145 13.11 15.42 -11.15
C LEU A 145 11.78 16.12 -10.80
N LEU A 146 11.32 17.03 -11.63
CA LEU A 146 10.12 17.83 -11.36
C LEU A 146 8.80 17.08 -11.64
N LYS A 147 8.84 15.95 -12.36
CA LYS A 147 7.62 15.15 -12.64
C LYS A 147 6.91 14.70 -11.37
N ILE A 148 7.67 14.38 -10.32
CA ILE A 148 7.08 14.02 -9.01
C ILE A 148 6.30 15.21 -8.44
N VAL A 149 6.88 16.41 -8.48
CA VAL A 149 6.22 17.61 -7.97
C VAL A 149 4.95 17.91 -8.75
N ALA A 150 4.98 17.80 -10.08
CA ALA A 150 3.81 17.98 -10.94
C ALA A 150 2.72 16.94 -10.63
N SER A 151 3.08 15.67 -10.44
CA SER A 151 2.14 14.59 -10.11
C SER A 151 1.49 14.79 -8.74
N VAL A 152 2.26 15.18 -7.73
CA VAL A 152 1.74 15.48 -6.40
C VAL A 152 0.91 16.76 -6.39
N ALA A 153 1.32 17.82 -7.11
CA ALA A 153 0.54 19.04 -7.22
C ALA A 153 -0.84 18.77 -7.84
N THR A 154 -0.92 17.89 -8.82
CA THR A 154 -2.19 17.45 -9.42
C THR A 154 -3.05 16.71 -8.41
N ASN A 155 -2.54 15.64 -7.80
CA ASN A 155 -3.31 14.80 -6.88
C ASN A 155 -3.64 15.52 -5.56
N GLY A 156 -2.66 16.24 -4.99
CA GLY A 156 -2.80 17.00 -3.75
C GLY A 156 -3.68 18.23 -3.91
N GLY A 157 -3.70 18.84 -5.11
CA GLY A 157 -4.58 19.95 -5.47
C GLY A 157 -6.04 19.54 -5.74
N GLY A 158 -6.38 18.25 -5.62
CA GLY A 158 -7.75 17.74 -5.84
C GLY A 158 -8.03 17.26 -7.25
N GLY A 159 -7.01 17.22 -8.12
CA GLY A 159 -7.12 16.60 -9.45
C GLY A 159 -7.11 15.09 -9.37
N VAL A 160 -7.62 14.44 -10.41
CA VAL A 160 -7.55 12.98 -10.58
C VAL A 160 -6.30 12.65 -11.37
N GLY A 161 -5.40 11.89 -10.78
CA GLY A 161 -4.17 11.42 -11.44
C GLY A 161 -3.67 10.11 -10.84
N GLY A 162 -3.00 9.31 -11.68
CA GLY A 162 -2.35 8.06 -11.31
C GLY A 162 -0.84 8.19 -11.19
N ILE A 163 -0.18 7.13 -10.72
CA ILE A 163 1.28 7.02 -10.71
C ILE A 163 1.81 6.19 -11.88
N PHE A 164 0.91 5.54 -12.62
CA PHE A 164 1.24 4.66 -13.73
C PHE A 164 1.89 5.41 -14.90
N ALA A 165 1.16 6.35 -15.54
CA ALA A 165 1.68 7.12 -16.65
C ALA A 165 2.93 7.96 -16.29
N PRO A 166 3.00 8.65 -15.13
CA PRO A 166 4.22 9.29 -14.68
C PRO A 166 5.41 8.35 -14.56
N SER A 167 5.22 7.11 -14.08
CA SER A 167 6.31 6.13 -13.98
C SER A 167 6.82 5.71 -15.36
N LEU A 168 5.92 5.46 -16.32
CA LEU A 168 6.31 5.15 -17.70
C LEU A 168 7.10 6.30 -18.33
N PHE A 169 6.57 7.52 -18.24
CA PHE A 169 7.23 8.71 -18.79
C PHE A 169 8.64 8.91 -18.21
N MET A 170 8.77 8.84 -16.89
CA MET A 170 10.07 8.97 -16.22
C MET A 170 11.01 7.82 -16.64
N GLY A 171 10.49 6.60 -16.81
CA GLY A 171 11.25 5.46 -17.29
C GLY A 171 11.81 5.67 -18.68
N ALA A 172 11.01 6.22 -19.62
CA ALA A 172 11.47 6.61 -20.94
C ALA A 172 12.60 7.64 -20.87
N LEU A 173 12.45 8.66 -20.02
CA LEU A 173 13.48 9.69 -19.83
C LEU A 173 14.77 9.11 -19.23
N VAL A 174 14.67 8.22 -18.25
CA VAL A 174 15.85 7.53 -17.65
C VAL A 174 16.58 6.74 -18.72
N GLY A 175 15.87 5.94 -19.51
CA GLY A 175 16.46 5.16 -20.61
C GLY A 175 17.11 6.05 -21.66
N PHE A 176 16.41 7.12 -22.09
CA PHE A 176 16.92 8.12 -23.01
C PHE A 176 18.20 8.77 -22.47
N LEU A 177 18.16 9.34 -21.26
CA LEU A 177 19.31 10.02 -20.64
C LEU A 177 20.51 9.07 -20.47
N CYS A 178 20.26 7.82 -20.07
CA CYS A 178 21.31 6.82 -19.92
C CYS A 178 22.00 6.54 -21.26
N ALA A 179 21.24 6.28 -22.34
CA ALA A 179 21.82 6.05 -23.67
C ALA A 179 22.52 7.29 -24.20
N TYR A 180 21.96 8.49 -23.98
CA TYR A 180 22.49 9.75 -24.45
C TYR A 180 23.80 10.15 -23.74
N LEU A 181 23.89 9.93 -22.42
CA LEU A 181 25.11 10.13 -21.64
C LEU A 181 26.22 9.16 -22.06
N LEU A 182 25.88 7.87 -22.28
CA LEU A 182 26.84 6.87 -22.75
C LEU A 182 27.35 7.18 -24.18
N LYS A 183 26.52 7.75 -25.04
CA LYS A 183 26.92 8.23 -26.36
C LYS A 183 28.01 9.31 -26.24
N LEU A 184 27.94 10.23 -25.25
CA LEU A 184 28.99 11.21 -24.99
C LEU A 184 30.30 10.57 -24.51
N ALA A 185 30.21 9.42 -23.82
CA ALA A 185 31.38 8.63 -23.43
C ALA A 185 31.94 7.75 -24.57
N GLY A 186 31.44 7.87 -25.81
CA GLY A 186 31.88 7.12 -26.98
C GLY A 186 31.19 5.77 -27.14
N ILE A 187 30.17 5.46 -26.36
CA ILE A 187 29.43 4.19 -26.40
C ILE A 187 28.09 4.44 -27.10
N SER A 188 27.98 4.01 -28.36
CA SER A 188 26.73 4.15 -29.12
C SER A 188 25.75 3.04 -28.78
N LEU A 189 24.60 3.45 -28.18
CA LEU A 189 23.49 2.58 -27.79
C LEU A 189 22.20 3.00 -28.48
N PRO A 190 21.29 2.07 -28.81
CA PRO A 190 20.01 2.41 -29.41
C PRO A 190 19.10 3.13 -28.40
N VAL A 191 18.95 4.43 -28.62
CA VAL A 191 18.21 5.33 -27.69
C VAL A 191 16.77 4.85 -27.50
N VAL A 192 16.09 4.47 -28.59
CA VAL A 192 14.70 3.99 -28.56
C VAL A 192 14.57 2.75 -27.71
N ASN A 193 15.45 1.75 -27.91
CA ASN A 193 15.44 0.53 -27.12
C ASN A 193 15.63 0.82 -25.62
N PHE A 194 16.60 1.69 -25.28
CA PHE A 194 16.89 2.05 -23.90
C PHE A 194 15.73 2.81 -23.26
N ALA A 195 15.07 3.70 -23.98
CA ALA A 195 13.90 4.42 -23.49
C ALA A 195 12.72 3.47 -23.21
N LEU A 196 12.41 2.56 -24.16
CA LEU A 196 11.36 1.55 -23.98
C LEU A 196 11.64 0.60 -22.81
N VAL A 197 12.86 0.12 -22.73
CA VAL A 197 13.26 -0.80 -21.64
C VAL A 197 13.30 -0.07 -20.29
N GLY A 198 13.68 1.21 -20.29
CA GLY A 198 13.61 2.08 -19.12
C GLY A 198 12.17 2.28 -18.61
N MET A 199 11.17 2.38 -19.52
CA MET A 199 9.74 2.42 -19.13
C MET A 199 9.35 1.19 -18.31
N ALA A 200 9.69 -0.01 -18.81
CA ALA A 200 9.43 -1.26 -18.08
C ALA A 200 10.19 -1.33 -16.75
N GLY A 201 11.45 -0.88 -16.76
CA GLY A 201 12.30 -0.87 -15.56
C GLY A 201 11.74 0.00 -14.45
N LEU A 202 11.40 1.25 -14.74
CA LEU A 202 10.87 2.17 -13.72
C LEU A 202 9.50 1.73 -13.23
N MET A 203 8.62 1.29 -14.13
CA MET A 203 7.33 0.76 -13.76
C MET A 203 7.46 -0.45 -12.83
N SER A 204 8.36 -1.37 -13.15
CA SER A 204 8.62 -2.55 -12.33
C SER A 204 9.09 -2.20 -10.93
N GLY A 205 9.96 -1.20 -10.81
CA GLY A 205 10.44 -0.72 -9.52
C GLY A 205 9.36 -0.02 -8.70
N VAL A 206 8.61 0.92 -9.28
CA VAL A 206 7.58 1.70 -8.57
C VAL A 206 6.39 0.83 -8.15
N MET A 207 5.92 -0.04 -9.05
CA MET A 207 4.72 -0.86 -8.85
C MET A 207 5.01 -2.20 -8.18
N HIS A 208 6.27 -2.64 -8.11
CA HIS A 208 6.68 -3.99 -7.74
C HIS A 208 6.03 -5.06 -8.63
N ALA A 209 5.87 -4.76 -9.92
CA ALA A 209 5.17 -5.59 -10.90
C ALA A 209 6.00 -5.78 -12.18
N PRO A 210 7.13 -6.55 -12.14
CA PRO A 210 8.01 -6.71 -13.29
C PRO A 210 7.31 -7.33 -14.51
N LEU A 211 6.46 -8.33 -14.31
CA LEU A 211 5.72 -8.94 -15.42
C LEU A 211 4.79 -7.95 -16.12
N THR A 212 4.11 -7.11 -15.36
CA THR A 212 3.24 -6.06 -15.91
C THR A 212 4.05 -5.07 -16.75
N GLY A 213 5.21 -4.63 -16.28
CA GLY A 213 6.10 -3.74 -17.02
C GLY A 213 6.58 -4.36 -18.34
N ILE A 214 7.01 -5.63 -18.31
CA ILE A 214 7.50 -6.35 -19.47
C ILE A 214 6.41 -6.49 -20.54
N PHE A 215 5.26 -7.06 -20.17
CA PHE A 215 4.18 -7.32 -21.12
C PHE A 215 3.50 -6.06 -21.64
N LEU A 216 3.38 -5.04 -20.79
CA LEU A 216 2.82 -3.76 -21.21
C LEU A 216 3.67 -3.12 -22.32
N ILE A 217 4.99 -3.05 -22.14
CA ILE A 217 5.85 -2.42 -23.17
C ILE A 217 5.89 -3.29 -24.44
N ALA A 218 5.88 -4.62 -24.31
CA ALA A 218 5.77 -5.51 -25.46
C ALA A 218 4.46 -5.25 -26.26
N GLU A 219 3.35 -5.05 -25.56
CA GLU A 219 2.04 -4.74 -26.17
C GLU A 219 2.02 -3.35 -26.81
N LEU A 220 2.50 -2.33 -26.11
CA LEU A 220 2.57 -0.95 -26.63
C LEU A 220 3.44 -0.80 -27.87
N THR A 221 4.44 -1.68 -28.04
CA THR A 221 5.35 -1.71 -29.19
C THR A 221 4.93 -2.69 -30.28
N GLY A 222 3.83 -3.42 -30.09
CA GLY A 222 3.30 -4.37 -31.05
C GLY A 222 4.18 -5.61 -31.24
N GLY A 223 5.07 -5.95 -30.29
CA GLY A 223 5.91 -7.14 -30.42
C GLY A 223 6.86 -7.45 -29.28
N TYR A 224 7.41 -8.64 -29.28
CA TYR A 224 8.31 -9.19 -28.25
C TYR A 224 9.80 -9.08 -28.59
N HIS A 225 10.18 -8.22 -29.54
CA HIS A 225 11.57 -8.07 -29.99
C HIS A 225 12.56 -7.66 -28.88
N LEU A 226 12.06 -6.91 -27.89
CA LEU A 226 12.83 -6.46 -26.74
C LEU A 226 12.61 -7.30 -25.47
N LEU A 227 12.01 -8.50 -25.58
CA LEU A 227 11.64 -9.30 -24.40
C LEU A 227 12.82 -9.54 -23.46
N MET A 228 14.00 -9.92 -23.98
CA MET A 228 15.18 -10.17 -23.15
C MET A 228 15.69 -8.94 -22.41
N PRO A 229 15.94 -7.80 -23.05
CA PRO A 229 16.31 -6.59 -22.31
C PRO A 229 15.23 -6.09 -21.36
N LEU A 230 13.93 -6.21 -21.72
CA LEU A 230 12.81 -5.88 -20.81
C LEU A 230 12.86 -6.73 -19.54
N MET A 231 13.08 -8.04 -19.65
CA MET A 231 13.21 -8.94 -18.50
C MET A 231 14.40 -8.56 -17.62
N ILE A 232 15.57 -8.32 -18.21
CA ILE A 232 16.78 -7.96 -17.46
C ILE A 232 16.55 -6.68 -16.65
N VAL A 233 16.11 -5.61 -17.31
CA VAL A 233 15.98 -4.29 -16.66
C VAL A 233 14.84 -4.27 -15.66
N ALA A 234 13.71 -4.89 -15.96
CA ALA A 234 12.56 -4.97 -15.08
C ALA A 234 12.89 -5.71 -13.78
N VAL A 235 13.56 -6.87 -13.88
CA VAL A 235 13.95 -7.67 -12.72
C VAL A 235 15.03 -6.98 -11.90
N VAL A 236 16.06 -6.43 -12.53
CA VAL A 236 17.15 -5.73 -11.83
C VAL A 236 16.62 -4.49 -11.11
N SER A 237 15.76 -3.70 -11.76
CA SER A 237 15.12 -2.53 -11.14
C SER A 237 14.29 -2.93 -9.92
N TYR A 238 13.44 -3.96 -10.04
CA TYR A 238 12.65 -4.51 -8.97
C TYR A 238 13.51 -4.98 -7.79
N LEU A 239 14.55 -5.76 -8.04
CA LEU A 239 15.46 -6.24 -6.99
C LEU A 239 16.21 -5.09 -6.33
N THR A 240 16.60 -4.07 -7.10
CA THR A 240 17.29 -2.89 -6.56
C THR A 240 16.41 -2.12 -5.57
N ILE A 241 15.15 -1.83 -5.93
CA ILE A 241 14.26 -1.09 -5.03
C ILE A 241 13.87 -1.91 -3.80
N MET A 242 13.68 -3.23 -3.95
CA MET A 242 13.34 -4.12 -2.83
C MET A 242 14.36 -4.10 -1.68
N LEU A 243 15.63 -3.77 -1.97
CA LEU A 243 16.65 -3.61 -0.92
C LEU A 243 16.36 -2.44 0.03
N PHE A 244 15.57 -1.46 -0.41
CA PHE A 244 15.28 -0.22 0.33
C PHE A 244 13.81 -0.08 0.73
N GLU A 245 12.90 -0.53 -0.12
CA GLU A 245 11.45 -0.43 0.06
C GLU A 245 10.80 -1.78 -0.24
N PRO A 246 10.35 -2.52 0.80
CA PRO A 246 9.77 -3.85 0.62
C PRO A 246 8.36 -3.84 0.04
N HIS A 247 7.72 -2.68 0.01
CA HIS A 247 6.34 -2.52 -0.45
C HIS A 247 6.24 -1.53 -1.60
N SER A 248 5.37 -1.84 -2.58
CA SER A 248 5.03 -0.89 -3.65
C SER A 248 4.34 0.36 -3.07
N LEU A 249 4.33 1.46 -3.84
CA LEU A 249 3.68 2.70 -3.42
C LEU A 249 2.20 2.49 -3.04
N TYR A 250 1.48 1.60 -3.73
CA TYR A 250 0.10 1.25 -3.40
C TYR A 250 -0.02 0.45 -2.10
N ALA A 251 0.86 -0.53 -1.92
CA ALA A 251 0.88 -1.34 -0.70
C ALA A 251 1.25 -0.51 0.52
N MET A 252 2.18 0.45 0.40
CA MET A 252 2.52 1.39 1.48
C MET A 252 1.31 2.23 1.93
N ARG A 253 0.48 2.68 1.00
CA ARG A 253 -0.73 3.44 1.34
C ARG A 253 -1.75 2.60 2.11
N LEU A 254 -1.88 1.32 1.77
CA LEU A 254 -2.72 0.36 2.51
C LEU A 254 -2.11 0.03 3.88
N ALA A 255 -0.79 -0.14 3.95
CA ALA A 255 -0.08 -0.37 5.21
C ALA A 255 -0.25 0.79 6.21
N GLN A 256 -0.20 2.04 5.72
CA GLN A 256 -0.44 3.23 6.55
C GLN A 256 -1.87 3.31 7.11
N LYS A 257 -2.85 2.70 6.44
CA LYS A 257 -4.23 2.59 6.90
C LYS A 257 -4.47 1.36 7.79
N GLY A 258 -3.45 0.50 7.98
CA GLY A 258 -3.61 -0.77 8.68
C GLY A 258 -4.39 -1.84 7.89
N GLU A 259 -4.62 -1.62 6.59
CA GLU A 259 -5.42 -2.48 5.70
C GLU A 259 -4.54 -3.36 4.79
N LEU A 260 -3.23 -3.47 5.05
CA LEU A 260 -2.32 -4.26 4.22
C LEU A 260 -2.54 -5.75 4.47
N LEU A 261 -3.16 -6.41 3.51
CA LEU A 261 -3.25 -7.86 3.48
C LEU A 261 -1.93 -8.44 2.95
N THR A 262 -1.24 -9.21 3.78
CA THR A 262 0.03 -9.89 3.42
C THR A 262 -0.25 -11.29 2.87
N HIS A 263 0.75 -11.93 2.25
CA HIS A 263 0.66 -13.33 1.81
C HIS A 263 0.43 -14.33 2.95
N ASN A 264 0.61 -13.90 4.20
CA ASN A 264 0.27 -14.70 5.36
C ASN A 264 -1.23 -14.59 5.62
N LYS A 265 -2.01 -15.60 5.20
CA LYS A 265 -3.48 -15.64 5.31
C LYS A 265 -3.95 -15.40 6.74
N ASP A 266 -3.23 -15.95 7.71
CA ASP A 266 -3.56 -15.82 9.13
C ASP A 266 -3.48 -14.37 9.59
N ARG A 267 -2.41 -13.68 9.21
CA ARG A 267 -2.20 -12.28 9.55
C ARG A 267 -3.20 -11.35 8.86
N SER A 268 -3.54 -11.66 7.60
CA SER A 268 -4.53 -10.91 6.83
C SER A 268 -5.93 -11.00 7.44
N VAL A 269 -6.34 -12.17 7.91
CA VAL A 269 -7.64 -12.38 8.57
C VAL A 269 -7.69 -11.63 9.91
N LEU A 270 -6.59 -11.65 10.69
CA LEU A 270 -6.51 -10.90 11.95
C LEU A 270 -6.61 -9.38 11.74
N THR A 271 -6.01 -8.87 10.66
CA THR A 271 -6.10 -7.44 10.30
C THR A 271 -7.54 -7.00 9.95
N LEU A 272 -8.34 -7.91 9.39
CA LEU A 272 -9.75 -7.64 9.04
C LEU A 272 -10.71 -7.81 10.23
N LEU A 273 -10.29 -8.52 11.28
CA LEU A 273 -11.09 -8.71 12.48
C LEU A 273 -11.12 -7.44 13.33
N LYS A 274 -12.31 -6.86 13.47
CA LYS A 274 -12.54 -5.72 14.37
C LYS A 274 -12.90 -6.20 15.77
N MET A 275 -12.51 -5.44 16.80
CA MET A 275 -12.80 -5.71 18.20
C MET A 275 -14.30 -5.94 18.43
N ASP A 276 -15.16 -5.14 17.80
CA ASP A 276 -16.63 -5.22 17.94
C ASP A 276 -17.19 -6.59 17.53
N ASN A 277 -16.52 -7.28 16.60
CA ASN A 277 -16.99 -8.61 16.11
C ASN A 277 -16.66 -9.75 17.06
N VAL A 278 -15.73 -9.53 17.99
CA VAL A 278 -15.25 -10.54 18.95
C VAL A 278 -15.54 -10.19 20.40
N LEU A 279 -16.07 -8.98 20.65
CA LEU A 279 -16.44 -8.52 21.98
C LEU A 279 -17.65 -9.29 22.48
N GLU A 280 -17.54 -9.84 23.69
CA GLU A 280 -18.60 -10.53 24.41
C GLU A 280 -19.13 -9.59 25.51
N THR A 281 -20.39 -9.17 25.40
CA THR A 281 -21.03 -8.20 26.31
C THR A 281 -22.10 -8.86 27.21
N ASP A 282 -22.33 -10.15 27.07
CA ASP A 282 -23.37 -10.90 27.78
C ASP A 282 -22.94 -11.39 29.19
N LEU A 283 -21.93 -10.76 29.77
CA LEU A 283 -21.45 -11.08 31.11
C LEU A 283 -22.13 -10.22 32.18
N ARG A 284 -22.48 -10.85 33.29
CA ARG A 284 -23.05 -10.16 34.44
C ARG A 284 -21.94 -9.46 35.23
N THR A 285 -22.02 -8.17 35.39
CA THR A 285 -21.10 -7.38 36.22
C THR A 285 -21.51 -7.48 37.70
N VAL A 286 -20.52 -7.41 38.60
CA VAL A 286 -20.70 -7.39 40.05
C VAL A 286 -19.97 -6.21 40.66
N SER A 287 -20.50 -5.64 41.76
CA SER A 287 -19.84 -4.55 42.46
C SER A 287 -18.84 -5.05 43.49
N PRO A 288 -17.74 -4.36 43.77
CA PRO A 288 -16.79 -4.72 44.82
C PRO A 288 -17.42 -4.87 46.20
N ASP A 289 -18.45 -4.06 46.48
CA ASP A 289 -19.12 -4.01 47.79
C ASP A 289 -20.17 -5.13 47.99
N MET A 290 -20.49 -5.88 46.93
CA MET A 290 -21.44 -7.01 47.05
C MET A 290 -20.94 -8.05 48.02
N THR A 291 -21.87 -8.56 48.87
CA THR A 291 -21.58 -9.71 49.75
C THR A 291 -21.57 -11.03 48.96
N LEU A 292 -20.91 -12.05 49.50
CA LEU A 292 -20.91 -13.41 48.91
C LEU A 292 -22.35 -13.89 48.69
N GLY A 293 -23.28 -13.63 49.60
CA GLY A 293 -24.68 -14.03 49.44
C GLY A 293 -25.40 -13.38 48.26
N GLN A 294 -25.09 -12.11 47.98
CA GLN A 294 -25.59 -11.42 46.80
C GLN A 294 -24.94 -11.96 45.52
N LEU A 295 -23.62 -12.21 45.55
CA LEU A 295 -22.86 -12.81 44.47
C LEU A 295 -23.42 -14.18 44.05
N VAL A 296 -23.74 -15.05 45.03
CA VAL A 296 -24.30 -16.39 44.77
C VAL A 296 -25.62 -16.31 44.00
N LYS A 297 -26.45 -15.28 44.21
CA LYS A 297 -27.67 -15.04 43.42
C LYS A 297 -27.35 -14.68 41.99
N VAL A 298 -26.34 -13.81 41.78
CA VAL A 298 -25.88 -13.44 40.42
C VAL A 298 -25.31 -14.64 39.69
N ILE A 299 -24.54 -15.50 40.38
CA ILE A 299 -24.00 -16.74 39.83
C ILE A 299 -25.13 -17.71 39.40
N ALA A 300 -26.18 -17.85 40.25
CA ALA A 300 -27.29 -18.74 39.94
C ALA A 300 -28.07 -18.31 38.68
N ASP A 301 -28.13 -17.02 38.40
CA ASP A 301 -28.81 -16.46 37.23
C ASP A 301 -27.88 -16.31 35.99
N SER A 302 -26.60 -16.63 36.13
CA SER A 302 -25.61 -16.50 35.04
C SER A 302 -25.33 -17.83 34.37
N LYS A 303 -25.10 -17.77 33.05
CA LYS A 303 -24.59 -18.90 32.27
C LYS A 303 -23.06 -18.87 32.11
N ARG A 304 -22.40 -17.87 32.68
CA ARG A 304 -20.96 -17.62 32.54
C ARG A 304 -20.24 -17.90 33.86
N ASN A 305 -19.00 -18.33 33.75
CA ASN A 305 -18.13 -18.69 34.89
C ASN A 305 -17.15 -17.57 35.28
N ILE A 306 -17.25 -16.42 34.63
CA ILE A 306 -16.39 -15.27 34.87
C ILE A 306 -17.27 -14.03 35.08
N PHE A 307 -16.95 -13.25 36.11
CA PHE A 307 -17.71 -12.07 36.51
C PHE A 307 -16.77 -10.85 36.58
N PRO A 308 -16.94 -9.84 35.71
CA PRO A 308 -16.22 -8.59 35.82
C PRO A 308 -16.66 -7.82 37.04
N VAL A 309 -15.71 -7.37 37.84
CA VAL A 309 -15.97 -6.52 39.04
C VAL A 309 -15.82 -5.07 38.62
N VAL A 310 -16.92 -4.33 38.66
CA VAL A 310 -17.01 -2.96 38.15
C VAL A 310 -17.53 -2.04 39.23
N ASP A 311 -16.92 -0.88 39.36
CA ASP A 311 -17.36 0.13 40.34
C ASP A 311 -18.59 0.94 39.89
N THR A 312 -19.00 1.90 40.68
CA THR A 312 -20.15 2.78 40.39
C THR A 312 -19.93 3.72 39.20
N ASN A 313 -18.68 3.93 38.79
CA ASN A 313 -18.30 4.75 37.63
C ASN A 313 -18.21 3.94 36.33
N GLY A 314 -18.36 2.61 36.42
CA GLY A 314 -18.19 1.69 35.29
C GLY A 314 -16.75 1.26 35.06
N GLU A 315 -15.81 1.57 35.93
CA GLU A 315 -14.41 1.20 35.81
C GLU A 315 -14.17 -0.25 36.29
N LEU A 316 -13.33 -0.96 35.52
CA LEU A 316 -12.95 -2.34 35.85
C LEU A 316 -12.01 -2.36 37.07
N GLN A 317 -12.44 -2.99 38.14
CA GLN A 317 -11.67 -3.15 39.39
C GLN A 317 -10.99 -4.51 39.49
N GLY A 318 -11.56 -5.53 38.84
CA GLY A 318 -11.05 -6.90 38.89
C GLY A 318 -11.93 -7.89 38.15
N ILE A 319 -11.57 -9.15 38.24
CA ILE A 319 -12.35 -10.28 37.73
C ILE A 319 -12.54 -11.30 38.84
N LEU A 320 -13.67 -11.99 38.84
CA LEU A 320 -13.96 -13.07 39.76
C LEU A 320 -14.32 -14.32 38.94
N LEU A 321 -13.63 -15.40 39.22
CA LEU A 321 -13.89 -16.70 38.60
C LEU A 321 -14.78 -17.57 39.50
N LEU A 322 -15.73 -18.27 38.89
CA LEU A 322 -16.60 -19.21 39.63
C LEU A 322 -15.81 -20.21 40.46
N ASP A 323 -14.67 -20.69 39.95
CA ASP A 323 -13.84 -21.70 40.60
C ASP A 323 -13.27 -21.21 41.95
N GLU A 324 -13.03 -19.90 42.08
CA GLU A 324 -12.50 -19.32 43.33
C GLU A 324 -13.50 -19.27 44.44
N VAL A 325 -14.77 -19.14 44.11
CA VAL A 325 -15.87 -19.09 45.11
C VAL A 325 -16.60 -20.42 45.26
N ARG A 326 -16.31 -21.41 44.42
CA ARG A 326 -17.02 -22.71 44.38
C ARG A 326 -17.06 -23.40 45.73
N ASN A 327 -16.00 -23.36 46.54
CA ASN A 327 -15.90 -24.06 47.82
C ASN A 327 -16.67 -23.32 48.94
N ILE A 328 -16.91 -22.02 48.80
CA ILE A 328 -17.54 -21.20 49.85
C ILE A 328 -18.97 -20.79 49.51
N MET A 329 -19.38 -20.86 48.23
CA MET A 329 -20.70 -20.42 47.75
C MET A 329 -21.86 -21.27 48.33
N PHE A 330 -21.61 -22.49 48.78
CA PHE A 330 -22.61 -23.36 49.38
C PHE A 330 -22.65 -23.28 50.94
N GLN A 331 -21.90 -22.34 51.53
CA GLN A 331 -21.84 -22.16 52.99
C GLN A 331 -22.57 -20.87 53.44
N PRO A 332 -23.87 -20.92 53.82
CA PRO A 332 -24.64 -19.73 54.15
C PRO A 332 -24.05 -18.88 55.31
N ARG A 333 -23.27 -19.49 56.18
CA ARG A 333 -22.58 -18.81 57.30
C ARG A 333 -21.54 -17.78 56.79
N LEU A 334 -21.07 -17.92 55.57
CA LEU A 334 -20.04 -17.03 54.97
C LEU A 334 -20.65 -15.90 54.14
N TYR A 335 -21.95 -15.93 53.86
CA TYR A 335 -22.61 -14.97 52.95
C TYR A 335 -22.42 -13.51 53.28
N ASN A 336 -22.42 -13.17 54.55
CA ASN A 336 -22.21 -11.79 55.05
C ASN A 336 -20.78 -11.53 55.53
N ARG A 337 -19.88 -12.52 55.43
CA ARG A 337 -18.50 -12.42 55.91
C ARG A 337 -17.49 -11.95 54.84
N PHE A 338 -17.76 -12.30 53.62
CA PHE A 338 -16.88 -11.94 52.51
C PHE A 338 -17.57 -10.98 51.54
N THR A 339 -16.79 -10.01 51.01
CA THR A 339 -17.21 -9.14 49.92
C THR A 339 -16.53 -9.55 48.64
N VAL A 340 -17.07 -9.16 47.46
CA VAL A 340 -16.50 -9.40 46.14
C VAL A 340 -15.09 -8.85 46.07
N ALA A 341 -14.83 -7.67 46.63
CA ALA A 341 -13.49 -7.06 46.68
C ALA A 341 -12.42 -7.95 47.33
N GLN A 342 -12.82 -8.81 48.30
CA GLN A 342 -11.90 -9.73 48.97
C GLN A 342 -11.69 -11.05 48.21
N LEU A 343 -12.57 -11.34 47.25
CA LEU A 343 -12.57 -12.61 46.45
C LEU A 343 -12.14 -12.42 45.01
N MET A 344 -12.08 -11.16 44.51
CA MET A 344 -11.69 -10.86 43.15
C MET A 344 -10.17 -10.93 42.98
N ASN A 345 -9.75 -11.18 41.75
CA ASN A 345 -8.37 -11.10 41.32
C ASN A 345 -8.20 -9.95 40.32
N TYR A 346 -6.99 -9.41 40.26
CA TYR A 346 -6.65 -8.48 39.20
C TYR A 346 -6.41 -9.27 37.89
N PRO A 347 -6.93 -8.79 36.74
CA PRO A 347 -6.68 -9.44 35.47
C PRO A 347 -5.18 -9.35 35.13
N GLN A 348 -4.64 -10.42 34.57
CA GLN A 348 -3.22 -10.46 34.16
C GLN A 348 -2.90 -9.34 33.14
N MET A 349 -3.84 -9.04 32.27
CA MET A 349 -3.78 -7.97 31.28
C MET A 349 -5.19 -7.49 30.95
N VAL A 350 -5.28 -6.23 30.54
CA VAL A 350 -6.52 -5.58 30.08
C VAL A 350 -6.32 -5.15 28.64
N ILE A 351 -7.29 -5.46 27.78
CA ILE A 351 -7.27 -5.09 26.37
C ILE A 351 -7.98 -3.74 26.18
N ARG A 352 -7.39 -2.86 25.40
CA ARG A 352 -8.06 -1.62 24.97
C ARG A 352 -8.87 -1.89 23.72
N HIS A 353 -10.03 -1.28 23.61
CA HIS A 353 -10.95 -1.46 22.48
C HIS A 353 -10.33 -1.09 21.12
N ASP A 354 -9.45 -0.09 21.09
CA ASP A 354 -8.75 0.40 19.90
C ASP A 354 -7.53 -0.45 19.47
N MET A 355 -7.21 -1.50 20.26
CA MET A 355 -6.03 -2.33 20.01
C MET A 355 -6.19 -3.21 18.78
N PRO A 356 -5.19 -3.26 17.86
CA PRO A 356 -5.20 -4.17 16.72
C PRO A 356 -5.28 -5.65 17.16
N MET A 357 -6.02 -6.46 16.41
CA MET A 357 -6.27 -7.86 16.78
C MET A 357 -5.00 -8.72 16.81
N GLU A 358 -3.98 -8.38 15.99
CA GLU A 358 -2.67 -9.02 16.04
C GLU A 358 -2.04 -8.89 17.43
N LYS A 359 -2.07 -7.69 18.00
CA LYS A 359 -1.51 -7.43 19.34
C LYS A 359 -2.33 -8.08 20.44
N VAL A 360 -3.64 -8.18 20.26
CA VAL A 360 -4.52 -8.93 21.17
C VAL A 360 -4.13 -10.40 21.19
N MET A 361 -3.83 -11.00 20.04
CA MET A 361 -3.39 -12.40 19.95
C MET A 361 -2.03 -12.63 20.61
N GLU A 362 -1.06 -11.71 20.42
CA GLU A 362 0.24 -11.75 21.15
C GLU A 362 0.02 -11.76 22.66
N ILE A 363 -0.85 -10.88 23.18
CA ILE A 363 -1.17 -10.84 24.62
C ILE A 363 -1.80 -12.15 25.09
N PHE A 364 -2.65 -12.79 24.30
CA PHE A 364 -3.21 -14.10 24.61
C PHE A 364 -2.14 -15.21 24.63
N GLU A 365 -1.13 -15.12 23.77
CA GLU A 365 -0.01 -16.08 23.76
C GLU A 365 0.89 -15.88 24.97
N ASP A 366 1.26 -14.64 25.25
CA ASP A 366 2.16 -14.27 26.36
C ASP A 366 1.55 -14.57 27.75
N THR A 367 0.26 -14.30 27.92
CA THR A 367 -0.43 -14.48 29.20
C THR A 367 -0.94 -15.91 29.42
N GLY A 368 -1.13 -16.68 28.35
CA GLY A 368 -1.80 -17.98 28.40
C GLY A 368 -3.29 -17.90 28.79
N ALA A 369 -3.85 -16.69 28.91
CA ALA A 369 -5.25 -16.48 29.31
C ALA A 369 -6.22 -17.02 28.25
N TRP A 370 -7.43 -17.42 28.69
CA TRP A 370 -8.53 -17.82 27.78
C TRP A 370 -9.50 -16.68 27.53
N ASN A 371 -9.63 -15.75 28.48
CA ASN A 371 -10.51 -14.59 28.41
C ASN A 371 -9.76 -13.38 28.97
N LEU A 372 -9.88 -12.24 28.31
CA LEU A 372 -9.30 -10.98 28.76
C LEU A 372 -10.37 -9.89 28.72
N PRO A 373 -10.44 -9.04 29.77
CA PRO A 373 -11.37 -7.92 29.80
C PRO A 373 -10.97 -6.82 28.83
N VAL A 374 -11.97 -6.16 28.25
CA VAL A 374 -11.82 -5.05 27.33
C VAL A 374 -12.35 -3.77 27.97
N VAL A 375 -11.57 -2.70 27.86
CA VAL A 375 -11.93 -1.36 28.37
C VAL A 375 -11.80 -0.30 27.27
N ASP A 376 -12.48 0.82 27.48
CA ASP A 376 -12.32 2.02 26.66
C ASP A 376 -11.07 2.85 27.05
N GLU A 377 -10.91 4.02 26.43
CA GLU A 377 -9.82 4.96 26.73
C GLU A 377 -9.88 5.52 28.16
N GLN A 378 -11.05 5.50 28.80
CA GLN A 378 -11.31 5.98 30.15
C GLN A 378 -11.31 4.87 31.21
N ASN A 379 -10.81 3.67 30.83
CA ASN A 379 -10.75 2.46 31.66
C ASN A 379 -12.14 1.90 32.08
N LYS A 380 -13.22 2.26 31.38
CA LYS A 380 -14.55 1.70 31.59
C LYS A 380 -14.64 0.33 30.94
N TYR A 381 -15.26 -0.59 31.65
CA TYR A 381 -15.51 -1.95 31.20
C TYR A 381 -16.49 -1.99 30.02
N LEU A 382 -16.09 -2.62 28.92
CA LEU A 382 -16.90 -2.80 27.71
C LEU A 382 -17.38 -4.25 27.52
N GLY A 383 -16.56 -5.22 27.92
CA GLY A 383 -16.85 -6.63 27.70
C GLY A 383 -15.62 -7.50 27.88
N PHE A 384 -15.68 -8.72 27.36
CA PHE A 384 -14.55 -9.66 27.30
C PHE A 384 -14.27 -10.05 25.86
N VAL A 385 -13.04 -10.44 25.63
CA VAL A 385 -12.62 -11.16 24.42
C VAL A 385 -12.11 -12.52 24.84
N SER A 386 -12.56 -13.59 24.14
CA SER A 386 -12.11 -14.96 24.38
C SER A 386 -11.37 -15.54 23.17
N LYS A 387 -10.38 -16.42 23.42
CA LYS A 387 -9.70 -17.17 22.34
C LYS A 387 -10.71 -17.91 21.45
N SER A 388 -11.75 -18.48 22.04
CA SER A 388 -12.80 -19.22 21.33
C SER A 388 -13.59 -18.31 20.39
N LYS A 389 -13.95 -17.10 20.85
CA LYS A 389 -14.72 -16.16 20.03
C LYS A 389 -13.88 -15.63 18.89
N ILE A 390 -12.61 -15.26 19.15
CA ILE A 390 -11.67 -14.87 18.10
C ILE A 390 -11.53 -16.00 17.09
N PHE A 391 -11.28 -17.23 17.52
CA PHE A 391 -11.11 -18.39 16.64
C PHE A 391 -12.34 -18.64 15.77
N ASN A 392 -13.54 -18.57 16.35
CA ASN A 392 -14.78 -18.75 15.58
C ASN A 392 -14.98 -17.64 14.55
N SER A 393 -14.73 -16.39 14.92
CA SER A 393 -14.80 -15.25 14.00
C SER A 393 -13.73 -15.34 12.91
N TYR A 394 -12.50 -15.71 13.28
CA TYR A 394 -11.41 -16.00 12.36
C TYR A 394 -11.81 -17.07 11.34
N ARG A 395 -12.34 -18.21 11.79
CA ARG A 395 -12.78 -19.30 10.93
C ARG A 395 -13.91 -18.87 9.99
N HIS A 396 -14.84 -18.06 10.47
CA HIS A 396 -15.94 -17.55 9.67
C HIS A 396 -15.43 -16.64 8.54
N VAL A 397 -14.51 -15.74 8.85
CA VAL A 397 -13.86 -14.87 7.85
C VAL A 397 -13.06 -15.71 6.86
N LEU A 398 -12.31 -16.70 7.33
CA LEU A 398 -11.45 -17.57 6.50
C LEU A 398 -12.28 -18.40 5.50
N VAL A 399 -13.43 -18.92 5.91
CA VAL A 399 -14.35 -19.66 5.03
C VAL A 399 -14.88 -18.76 3.93
N HIS A 400 -15.33 -17.54 4.25
CA HIS A 400 -15.78 -16.58 3.23
C HIS A 400 -14.67 -16.14 2.28
N PHE A 401 -13.42 -16.00 2.76
CA PHE A 401 -12.26 -15.72 1.88
C PHE A 401 -11.79 -16.94 1.06
N SER A 402 -12.17 -18.16 1.42
CA SER A 402 -11.79 -19.35 0.66
C SER A 402 -12.85 -19.78 -0.36
N GLU A 403 -14.07 -19.24 -0.27
CA GLU A 403 -15.16 -19.48 -1.21
C GLU A 403 -15.25 -18.40 -2.32
N GLU A 404 -14.55 -17.29 -2.18
CA GLU A 404 -14.30 -16.29 -3.23
C GLU A 404 -12.94 -16.54 -3.93
#